data_890575ded9514d3b451368472b3bb68e
#
_entry.id   890575ded9514d3b451368472b3bb68e
#
_cell.length_a   1.000
_cell.length_b   1.000
_cell.length_c   1.000
_cell.angle_alpha   90.00
_cell.angle_beta   90.00
_cell.angle_gamma   90.00
#
_symmetry.space_group_name_H-M   'P 1'
#
loop_
_entity.id
_entity.type
_entity.pdbx_description
1 polymer ?
#
loop_
_entity_poly.entity_id
_entity_poly.type
_entity_poly.pdbx_seq_one_letter_code
_entity_poly.pdbx_strand_id
1 'polypeptide(L)'
;LLDCFRPGTCERLGIGPDDCAAVNPRLIFARITGWGQDGPLAKTAGHDINYLSQTGALSAIGYRDRPPVAPLNLVADFGGGSMFVLVGIVAALYERERSGKGQVIDAAMVDGVSVLAQMMWTMKATGSLKDQRESFLLDGGAPFYRVYECSDGKYMAVGSIEPQFFAQLLVGLGLSADDVPNQFDLGHYDDMRAIFADRFASKTRDEWSAVFAGTDACVTPVLTWTEAADNEHLAARSTIVASDGVDQAAPAPRFSRTPCGPVGTPPRGTTAIGAIGW
;
A
#
# COMPACT_ATOMS: atom_id res chain seq x y z
N LEU A 1 -18.52 5.11 -17.21
CA LEU A 1 -19.33 4.45 -16.18
C LEU A 1 -18.43 3.60 -15.30
N LEU A 2 -18.66 3.56 -13.99
CA LEU A 2 -17.98 2.68 -13.05
C LEU A 2 -19.01 1.68 -12.49
N ASP A 3 -18.69 0.39 -12.61
CA ASP A 3 -19.49 -0.73 -12.13
C ASP A 3 -18.72 -1.49 -11.02
N CYS A 4 -19.31 -1.59 -9.84
CA CYS A 4 -18.78 -2.37 -8.71
C CYS A 4 -19.71 -3.53 -8.31
N PHE A 5 -20.70 -3.87 -9.13
CA PHE A 5 -21.59 -4.97 -8.86
C PHE A 5 -20.98 -6.33 -9.23
N ARG A 6 -21.59 -7.40 -8.74
CA ARG A 6 -21.22 -8.75 -9.15
C ARG A 6 -21.46 -8.97 -10.65
N PRO A 7 -20.63 -9.78 -11.33
CA PRO A 7 -20.79 -10.07 -12.75
C PRO A 7 -22.19 -10.47 -13.14
N GLY A 8 -22.69 -9.91 -14.25
CA GLY A 8 -24.03 -10.14 -14.77
C GLY A 8 -25.13 -9.28 -14.15
N THR A 9 -24.83 -8.41 -13.18
CA THR A 9 -25.85 -7.56 -12.55
C THR A 9 -26.25 -6.41 -13.46
N CYS A 10 -25.31 -5.69 -14.06
CA CYS A 10 -25.57 -4.61 -14.99
C CYS A 10 -26.31 -5.14 -16.24
N GLU A 11 -25.94 -6.31 -16.74
CA GLU A 11 -26.59 -6.96 -17.86
C GLU A 11 -28.06 -7.26 -17.55
N ARG A 12 -28.39 -7.82 -16.37
CA ARG A 12 -29.78 -8.06 -15.96
C ARG A 12 -30.62 -6.79 -15.81
N LEU A 13 -29.97 -5.66 -15.55
CA LEU A 13 -30.62 -4.35 -15.43
C LEU A 13 -30.76 -3.63 -16.77
N GLY A 14 -30.25 -4.19 -17.89
CA GLY A 14 -30.26 -3.56 -19.21
C GLY A 14 -29.31 -2.36 -19.32
N ILE A 15 -28.27 -2.31 -18.47
CA ILE A 15 -27.21 -1.30 -18.46
C ILE A 15 -25.82 -1.97 -18.50
N GLY A 16 -25.75 -3.16 -19.08
CA GLY A 16 -24.49 -3.85 -19.32
C GLY A 16 -23.59 -3.14 -20.32
N PRO A 17 -22.35 -3.60 -20.49
CA PRO A 17 -21.41 -2.97 -21.44
C PRO A 17 -21.95 -2.85 -22.86
N ASP A 18 -22.59 -3.89 -23.37
CA ASP A 18 -23.14 -3.91 -24.73
C ASP A 18 -24.35 -2.96 -24.88
N ASP A 19 -25.25 -2.93 -23.87
CA ASP A 19 -26.37 -2.01 -23.85
C ASP A 19 -25.92 -0.56 -23.87
N CYS A 20 -24.92 -0.26 -23.03
CA CYS A 20 -24.34 1.08 -22.96
C CYS A 20 -23.57 1.47 -24.22
N ALA A 21 -22.81 0.54 -24.80
CA ALA A 21 -22.04 0.78 -26.03
C ALA A 21 -22.98 1.03 -27.25
N ALA A 22 -24.15 0.38 -27.29
CA ALA A 22 -25.16 0.63 -28.33
C ALA A 22 -25.66 2.08 -28.30
N VAL A 23 -25.76 2.69 -27.12
CA VAL A 23 -26.17 4.10 -26.95
C VAL A 23 -25.01 5.06 -27.13
N ASN A 24 -23.84 4.73 -26.59
CA ASN A 24 -22.65 5.55 -26.68
C ASN A 24 -21.39 4.69 -26.92
N PRO A 25 -20.97 4.53 -28.18
CA PRO A 25 -19.80 3.71 -28.52
C PRO A 25 -18.47 4.31 -28.04
N ARG A 26 -18.48 5.53 -27.49
CA ARG A 26 -17.32 6.17 -26.86
C ARG A 26 -17.27 5.95 -25.34
N LEU A 27 -18.25 5.26 -24.75
CA LEU A 27 -18.29 5.05 -23.30
C LEU A 27 -17.16 4.12 -22.88
N ILE A 28 -16.46 4.51 -21.82
CA ILE A 28 -15.54 3.66 -21.08
C ILE A 28 -16.34 3.03 -19.96
N PHE A 29 -16.44 1.71 -19.95
CA PHE A 29 -17.15 0.94 -18.95
C PHE A 29 -16.16 0.22 -18.04
N ALA A 30 -15.88 0.78 -16.87
CA ALA A 30 -14.90 0.25 -15.92
C ALA A 30 -15.58 -0.61 -14.86
N ARG A 31 -15.16 -1.86 -14.75
CA ARG A 31 -15.61 -2.82 -13.72
C ARG A 31 -14.53 -3.01 -12.71
N ILE A 32 -14.83 -2.76 -11.43
CA ILE A 32 -13.94 -3.06 -10.31
C ILE A 32 -14.57 -4.15 -9.45
N THR A 33 -13.92 -5.30 -9.39
CA THR A 33 -14.39 -6.46 -8.61
C THR A 33 -13.23 -7.16 -7.94
N GLY A 34 -13.50 -7.96 -6.92
CA GLY A 34 -12.46 -8.73 -6.24
C GLY A 34 -11.85 -9.82 -7.08
N TRP A 35 -12.71 -10.58 -7.79
CA TRP A 35 -12.34 -11.82 -8.48
C TRP A 35 -12.27 -11.71 -10.01
N GLY A 36 -12.66 -10.59 -10.59
CA GLY A 36 -12.82 -10.44 -12.04
C GLY A 36 -14.22 -10.82 -12.53
N GLN A 37 -14.41 -10.72 -13.85
CA GLN A 37 -15.70 -10.97 -14.49
C GLN A 37 -15.92 -12.45 -14.80
N ASP A 38 -14.88 -13.25 -14.83
CA ASP A 38 -14.91 -14.69 -15.13
C ASP A 38 -14.14 -15.51 -14.09
N GLY A 39 -14.06 -16.81 -14.30
CA GLY A 39 -13.42 -17.74 -13.37
C GLY A 39 -14.35 -18.26 -12.26
N PRO A 40 -13.89 -19.30 -11.53
CA PRO A 40 -14.74 -20.03 -10.58
C PRO A 40 -15.20 -19.19 -9.39
N LEU A 41 -14.48 -18.13 -9.01
CA LEU A 41 -14.82 -17.28 -7.87
C LEU A 41 -15.54 -15.98 -8.27
N ALA A 42 -15.74 -15.69 -9.56
CA ALA A 42 -16.30 -14.43 -10.04
C ALA A 42 -17.64 -14.04 -9.41
N LYS A 43 -18.47 -15.03 -9.07
CA LYS A 43 -19.80 -14.82 -8.45
C LYS A 43 -19.79 -14.97 -6.93
N THR A 44 -18.66 -15.25 -6.31
CA THR A 44 -18.55 -15.39 -4.85
C THR A 44 -18.28 -14.06 -4.15
N ALA A 45 -18.66 -13.99 -2.88
CA ALA A 45 -18.33 -12.85 -2.04
C ALA A 45 -16.86 -12.92 -1.61
N GLY A 46 -16.27 -11.76 -1.32
CA GLY A 46 -14.94 -11.62 -0.78
C GLY A 46 -14.68 -10.18 -0.38
N HIS A 47 -13.62 -10.00 0.40
CA HIS A 47 -13.07 -8.71 0.81
C HIS A 47 -11.55 -8.71 0.61
N ASP A 48 -10.90 -7.59 0.83
CA ASP A 48 -9.45 -7.40 0.65
C ASP A 48 -8.62 -8.62 1.09
N ILE A 49 -8.79 -9.06 2.33
CA ILE A 49 -8.04 -10.18 2.89
C ILE A 49 -8.24 -11.49 2.11
N ASN A 50 -9.43 -11.71 1.51
CA ASN A 50 -9.70 -12.90 0.71
C ASN A 50 -8.97 -12.83 -0.64
N TYR A 51 -8.93 -11.66 -1.26
CA TYR A 51 -8.21 -11.45 -2.52
C TYR A 51 -6.70 -11.60 -2.31
N LEU A 52 -6.16 -11.02 -1.22
CA LEU A 52 -4.77 -11.21 -0.82
C LEU A 52 -4.41 -12.67 -0.55
N SER A 53 -5.30 -13.43 0.10
CA SER A 53 -5.03 -14.83 0.46
C SER A 53 -4.86 -15.74 -0.76
N GLN A 54 -5.58 -15.47 -1.85
CA GLN A 54 -5.52 -16.28 -3.06
C GLN A 54 -4.32 -15.93 -3.96
N THR A 55 -3.75 -14.75 -3.83
CA THR A 55 -2.59 -14.32 -4.63
C THR A 55 -1.24 -14.74 -4.03
N GLY A 56 -1.24 -15.32 -2.83
CA GLY A 56 -0.02 -15.62 -2.09
C GLY A 56 0.54 -14.43 -1.30
N ALA A 57 0.13 -13.21 -1.57
CA ALA A 57 0.66 -12.02 -0.90
C ALA A 57 0.43 -12.04 0.62
N LEU A 58 -0.76 -12.42 1.08
CA LEU A 58 -1.06 -12.49 2.50
C LEU A 58 -0.14 -13.46 3.25
N SER A 59 0.25 -14.56 2.63
CA SER A 59 1.10 -15.56 3.28
C SER A 59 2.50 -15.04 3.64
N ALA A 60 2.95 -13.98 2.96
CA ALA A 60 4.25 -13.35 3.16
C ALA A 60 4.22 -12.18 4.18
N ILE A 61 3.04 -11.72 4.61
CA ILE A 61 2.90 -10.54 5.48
C ILE A 61 2.80 -10.97 6.93
N GLY A 62 3.69 -10.48 7.79
CA GLY A 62 3.73 -10.73 9.22
C GLY A 62 4.95 -11.52 9.68
N TYR A 63 4.98 -11.89 10.95
CA TYR A 63 6.08 -12.61 11.58
C TYR A 63 5.91 -14.14 11.44
N ARG A 64 7.05 -14.87 11.44
CA ARG A 64 7.06 -16.33 11.18
C ARG A 64 6.37 -17.16 12.28
N ASP A 65 6.37 -16.67 13.51
CA ASP A 65 5.83 -17.31 14.70
C ASP A 65 4.34 -17.03 14.94
N ARG A 66 3.70 -16.27 14.09
CA ARG A 66 2.30 -15.83 14.20
C ARG A 66 1.55 -16.07 12.87
N PRO A 67 0.21 -16.11 12.89
CA PRO A 67 -0.58 -16.08 11.65
C PRO A 67 -0.24 -14.88 10.78
N PRO A 68 -0.47 -14.94 9.45
CA PRO A 68 -0.39 -13.77 8.57
C PRO A 68 -1.23 -12.61 9.09
N VAL A 69 -0.77 -11.39 8.86
CA VAL A 69 -1.40 -10.16 9.35
C VAL A 69 -2.13 -9.45 8.22
N ALA A 70 -3.41 -9.10 8.45
CA ALA A 70 -4.18 -8.28 7.51
C ALA A 70 -3.59 -6.85 7.47
N PRO A 71 -3.16 -6.35 6.29
CA PRO A 71 -2.56 -5.03 6.14
C PRO A 71 -3.62 -3.93 5.93
N LEU A 72 -4.70 -3.95 6.71
CA LEU A 72 -5.92 -3.19 6.44
C LEU A 72 -6.52 -3.61 5.07
N ASN A 73 -7.26 -2.73 4.43
CA ASN A 73 -7.75 -2.92 3.06
C ASN A 73 -6.95 -2.06 2.04
N LEU A 74 -5.69 -1.79 2.34
CA LEU A 74 -4.85 -0.91 1.52
C LEU A 74 -4.27 -1.62 0.29
N VAL A 75 -4.07 -2.93 0.37
CA VAL A 75 -3.32 -3.65 -0.66
C VAL A 75 -4.23 -4.15 -1.78
N ALA A 76 -5.34 -4.83 -1.48
CA ALA A 76 -6.23 -5.31 -2.54
C ALA A 76 -7.27 -4.26 -2.95
N ASP A 77 -8.06 -3.71 -2.03
CA ASP A 77 -9.14 -2.78 -2.38
C ASP A 77 -8.59 -1.48 -3.01
N PHE A 78 -7.57 -0.89 -2.38
CA PHE A 78 -7.01 0.38 -2.86
C PHE A 78 -5.83 0.16 -3.83
N GLY A 79 -4.79 -0.54 -3.44
CA GLY A 79 -3.60 -0.73 -4.27
C GLY A 79 -3.89 -1.53 -5.54
N GLY A 80 -4.42 -2.74 -5.40
CA GLY A 80 -4.70 -3.66 -6.50
C GLY A 80 -5.98 -3.35 -7.26
N GLY A 81 -6.96 -2.72 -6.62
CA GLY A 81 -8.27 -2.37 -7.21
C GLY A 81 -8.34 -0.93 -7.68
N SER A 82 -8.51 0.00 -6.72
CA SER A 82 -8.83 1.40 -7.03
C SER A 82 -7.74 2.09 -7.87
N MET A 83 -6.47 1.87 -7.57
CA MET A 83 -5.39 2.47 -8.35
C MET A 83 -5.31 1.88 -9.77
N PHE A 84 -5.52 0.57 -9.93
CA PHE A 84 -5.51 -0.07 -11.25
C PHE A 84 -6.70 0.35 -12.11
N VAL A 85 -7.91 0.45 -11.55
CA VAL A 85 -9.06 0.94 -12.33
C VAL A 85 -8.87 2.40 -12.75
N LEU A 86 -8.30 3.25 -11.90
CA LEU A 86 -7.99 4.64 -12.26
C LEU A 86 -6.97 4.72 -13.41
N VAL A 87 -5.89 3.95 -13.33
CA VAL A 87 -4.89 3.86 -14.42
C VAL A 87 -5.55 3.35 -15.71
N GLY A 88 -6.38 2.32 -15.61
CA GLY A 88 -7.14 1.77 -16.73
C GLY A 88 -8.05 2.81 -17.38
N ILE A 89 -8.80 3.58 -16.58
CA ILE A 89 -9.68 4.65 -17.06
C ILE A 89 -8.87 5.74 -17.78
N VAL A 90 -7.77 6.21 -17.19
CA VAL A 90 -6.93 7.26 -17.82
C VAL A 90 -6.31 6.76 -19.12
N ALA A 91 -5.81 5.53 -19.16
CA ALA A 91 -5.28 4.90 -20.38
C ALA A 91 -6.36 4.76 -21.48
N ALA A 92 -7.56 4.33 -21.09
CA ALA A 92 -8.67 4.20 -22.01
C ALA A 92 -9.19 5.55 -22.53
N LEU A 93 -9.17 6.59 -21.69
CA LEU A 93 -9.49 7.96 -22.11
C LEU A 93 -8.49 8.47 -23.16
N TYR A 94 -7.20 8.25 -22.92
CA TYR A 94 -6.15 8.63 -23.86
C TYR A 94 -6.24 7.85 -25.19
N GLU A 95 -6.51 6.55 -25.12
CA GLU A 95 -6.72 5.71 -26.30
C GLU A 95 -7.94 6.18 -27.11
N ARG A 96 -9.06 6.47 -26.43
CA ARG A 96 -10.30 6.96 -27.03
C ARG A 96 -10.13 8.25 -27.84
N GLU A 97 -9.24 9.14 -27.43
CA GLU A 97 -8.95 10.37 -28.20
C GLU A 97 -8.30 10.07 -29.58
N ARG A 98 -7.71 8.87 -29.74
CA ARG A 98 -7.09 8.42 -30.99
C ARG A 98 -8.02 7.57 -31.83
N SER A 99 -8.72 6.61 -31.22
CA SER A 99 -9.61 5.66 -31.91
C SER A 99 -11.04 6.17 -32.11
N GLY A 100 -11.47 7.09 -31.24
CA GLY A 100 -12.86 7.52 -31.14
C GLY A 100 -13.78 6.51 -30.44
N LYS A 101 -13.25 5.40 -29.91
CA LYS A 101 -14.03 4.30 -29.32
C LYS A 101 -13.81 4.20 -27.84
N GLY A 102 -14.87 3.83 -27.11
CA GLY A 102 -14.79 3.38 -25.73
C GLY A 102 -14.38 1.92 -25.63
N GLN A 103 -14.24 1.42 -24.40
CA GLN A 103 -13.95 0.02 -24.14
C GLN A 103 -14.38 -0.39 -22.75
N VAL A 104 -14.46 -1.69 -22.52
CA VAL A 104 -14.66 -2.27 -21.19
C VAL A 104 -13.31 -2.45 -20.54
N ILE A 105 -13.24 -2.15 -19.24
CA ILE A 105 -12.09 -2.40 -18.38
C ILE A 105 -12.56 -3.38 -17.30
N ASP A 106 -11.90 -4.53 -17.19
CA ASP A 106 -12.03 -5.44 -16.05
C ASP A 106 -10.83 -5.22 -15.12
N ALA A 107 -11.10 -4.63 -13.96
CA ALA A 107 -10.09 -4.35 -12.93
C ALA A 107 -10.34 -5.26 -11.73
N ALA A 108 -9.83 -6.49 -11.83
CA ALA A 108 -9.92 -7.44 -10.74
C ALA A 108 -8.85 -7.16 -9.67
N MET A 109 -9.24 -7.13 -8.41
CA MET A 109 -8.29 -6.88 -7.30
C MET A 109 -7.24 -7.98 -7.19
N VAL A 110 -7.58 -9.23 -7.48
CA VAL A 110 -6.61 -10.35 -7.51
C VAL A 110 -5.53 -10.14 -8.57
N ASP A 111 -5.89 -9.58 -9.73
CA ASP A 111 -4.94 -9.30 -10.80
C ASP A 111 -4.01 -8.15 -10.40
N GLY A 112 -4.58 -7.07 -9.88
CA GLY A 112 -3.80 -5.92 -9.43
C GLY A 112 -2.85 -6.27 -8.29
N VAL A 113 -3.27 -7.06 -7.30
CA VAL A 113 -2.38 -7.56 -6.23
C VAL A 113 -1.26 -8.41 -6.82
N SER A 114 -1.58 -9.27 -7.79
CA SER A 114 -0.57 -10.12 -8.45
C SER A 114 0.48 -9.27 -9.19
N VAL A 115 0.07 -8.18 -9.84
CA VAL A 115 0.99 -7.22 -10.47
C VAL A 115 1.82 -6.47 -9.44
N LEU A 116 1.23 -6.01 -8.32
CA LEU A 116 1.98 -5.39 -7.21
C LEU A 116 3.04 -6.34 -6.64
N ALA A 117 2.75 -7.63 -6.61
CA ALA A 117 3.66 -8.68 -6.13
C ALA A 117 4.62 -9.20 -7.22
N GLN A 118 4.72 -8.59 -8.40
CA GLN A 118 5.53 -9.09 -9.53
C GLN A 118 7.01 -9.31 -9.13
N MET A 119 7.58 -8.42 -8.34
CA MET A 119 8.94 -8.60 -7.84
C MET A 119 9.06 -9.86 -6.97
N MET A 120 8.07 -10.14 -6.12
CA MET A 120 8.06 -11.32 -5.26
C MET A 120 7.99 -12.61 -6.08
N TRP A 121 7.19 -12.63 -7.14
CA TRP A 121 7.15 -13.75 -8.09
C TRP A 121 8.51 -14.01 -8.74
N THR A 122 9.21 -12.96 -9.14
CA THR A 122 10.56 -13.06 -9.69
C THR A 122 11.55 -13.59 -8.66
N MET A 123 11.53 -13.07 -7.43
CA MET A 123 12.40 -13.51 -6.34
C MET A 123 12.12 -14.98 -5.95
N LYS A 124 10.87 -15.40 -5.99
CA LYS A 124 10.50 -16.81 -5.78
C LYS A 124 11.07 -17.70 -6.89
N ALA A 125 10.96 -17.29 -8.14
CA ALA A 125 11.49 -18.05 -9.28
C ALA A 125 13.03 -18.21 -9.23
N THR A 126 13.75 -17.23 -8.66
CA THR A 126 15.20 -17.29 -8.47
C THR A 126 15.64 -17.96 -7.16
N GLY A 127 14.68 -18.39 -6.32
CA GLY A 127 14.96 -19.00 -5.02
C GLY A 127 15.35 -18.04 -3.91
N SER A 128 15.29 -16.72 -4.16
CA SER A 128 15.60 -15.67 -3.18
C SER A 128 14.46 -15.43 -2.19
N LEU A 129 13.22 -15.74 -2.55
CA LEU A 129 12.05 -15.73 -1.69
C LEU A 129 11.58 -17.17 -1.44
N LYS A 130 11.39 -17.54 -0.19
CA LYS A 130 10.84 -18.83 0.23
C LYS A 130 9.36 -18.68 0.59
N ASP A 131 8.60 -19.78 0.60
CA ASP A 131 7.22 -19.81 1.09
C ASP A 131 7.19 -19.81 2.64
N GLN A 132 7.85 -18.81 3.22
CA GLN A 132 7.98 -18.62 4.67
C GLN A 132 8.10 -17.11 4.94
N ARG A 133 7.37 -16.59 5.91
CA ARG A 133 7.54 -15.19 6.37
C ARG A 133 8.92 -14.98 6.96
N GLU A 134 9.38 -13.75 6.94
CA GLU A 134 10.73 -13.35 7.40
C GLU A 134 11.85 -14.14 6.72
N SER A 135 11.68 -14.45 5.44
CA SER A 135 12.67 -15.15 4.62
C SER A 135 13.28 -14.27 3.52
N PHE A 136 12.82 -13.04 3.43
CA PHE A 136 13.22 -12.09 2.40
C PHE A 136 13.67 -10.75 3.01
N LEU A 137 14.42 -9.98 2.25
CA LEU A 137 14.98 -8.69 2.68
C LEU A 137 13.90 -7.69 3.14
N LEU A 138 12.76 -7.65 2.45
CA LEU A 138 11.73 -6.61 2.62
C LEU A 138 10.49 -7.08 3.39
N ASP A 139 10.51 -8.26 3.97
CA ASP A 139 9.37 -8.85 4.71
C ASP A 139 9.55 -8.81 6.24
N GLY A 140 10.55 -8.06 6.73
CA GLY A 140 10.91 -8.02 8.14
C GLY A 140 11.89 -9.13 8.56
N GLY A 141 12.34 -9.96 7.64
CA GLY A 141 13.34 -11.01 7.89
C GLY A 141 14.73 -10.43 8.17
N ALA A 142 15.13 -9.39 7.44
CA ALA A 142 16.39 -8.71 7.68
C ALA A 142 16.34 -7.83 8.94
N PRO A 143 17.34 -7.91 9.84
CA PRO A 143 17.40 -7.08 11.05
C PRO A 143 17.39 -5.58 10.77
N PHE A 144 17.95 -5.18 9.66
CA PHE A 144 18.03 -3.79 9.20
C PHE A 144 16.87 -3.35 8.29
N TYR A 145 15.82 -4.19 8.17
CA TYR A 145 14.54 -3.87 7.54
C TYR A 145 13.40 -4.43 8.40
N ARG A 146 13.12 -3.78 9.54
CA ARG A 146 12.21 -4.30 10.56
C ARG A 146 11.70 -3.20 11.49
N VAL A 147 10.64 -3.51 12.24
CA VAL A 147 10.13 -2.67 13.33
C VAL A 147 10.65 -3.21 14.66
N TYR A 148 11.13 -2.29 15.53
CA TYR A 148 11.63 -2.59 16.87
C TYR A 148 10.83 -1.86 17.93
N GLU A 149 10.58 -2.53 19.05
CA GLU A 149 9.92 -1.97 20.22
C GLU A 149 10.90 -1.18 21.08
N CYS A 150 10.45 -0.02 21.55
CA CYS A 150 11.20 0.89 22.44
C CYS A 150 10.80 0.68 23.89
N SER A 151 11.54 1.32 24.83
CA SER A 151 11.30 1.18 26.27
C SER A 151 9.91 1.64 26.73
N ASP A 152 9.25 2.50 25.95
CA ASP A 152 7.91 3.05 26.21
C ASP A 152 6.78 2.26 25.52
N GLY A 153 7.08 1.09 24.94
CA GLY A 153 6.11 0.26 24.20
C GLY A 153 5.70 0.81 22.82
N LYS A 154 6.33 1.91 22.38
CA LYS A 154 6.21 2.43 21.03
C LYS A 154 7.27 1.82 20.13
N TYR A 155 7.29 2.18 18.83
CA TYR A 155 8.08 1.46 17.84
C TYR A 155 8.91 2.40 16.97
N MET A 156 10.10 1.90 16.56
CA MET A 156 10.91 2.48 15.49
C MET A 156 10.90 1.55 14.28
N ALA A 157 10.76 2.11 13.08
CA ALA A 157 10.91 1.42 11.81
C ALA A 157 12.33 1.64 11.28
N VAL A 158 13.00 0.53 10.96
CA VAL A 158 14.37 0.51 10.41
C VAL A 158 14.30 0.03 8.97
N GLY A 159 14.97 0.73 8.06
CA GLY A 159 15.06 0.42 6.63
C GLY A 159 16.45 0.63 6.06
N SER A 160 17.51 0.34 6.82
CA SER A 160 18.92 0.64 6.55
C SER A 160 19.56 -0.40 5.62
N ILE A 161 19.05 -0.54 4.38
CA ILE A 161 19.43 -1.60 3.45
C ILE A 161 20.85 -1.41 2.92
N GLU A 162 21.18 -0.20 2.46
CA GLU A 162 22.47 0.11 1.87
C GLU A 162 23.57 0.19 2.95
N PRO A 163 24.80 -0.30 2.67
CA PRO A 163 25.87 -0.34 3.68
C PRO A 163 26.18 1.00 4.35
N GLN A 164 26.06 2.12 3.62
CA GLN A 164 26.28 3.45 4.18
C GLN A 164 25.18 3.87 5.18
N PHE A 165 23.94 3.47 4.96
CA PHE A 165 22.82 3.73 5.88
C PHE A 165 22.89 2.77 7.08
N PHE A 166 23.29 1.52 6.85
CA PHE A 166 23.54 0.56 7.92
C PHE A 166 24.67 1.02 8.86
N ALA A 167 25.75 1.59 8.32
CA ALA A 167 26.81 2.16 9.15
C ALA A 167 26.30 3.30 10.05
N GLN A 168 25.41 4.17 9.53
CA GLN A 168 24.79 5.22 10.34
C GLN A 168 23.79 4.66 11.38
N LEU A 169 23.07 3.58 11.06
CA LEU A 169 22.26 2.86 12.04
C LEU A 169 23.11 2.38 13.21
N LEU A 170 24.25 1.72 12.94
CA LEU A 170 25.16 1.25 14.00
C LEU A 170 25.65 2.41 14.87
N VAL A 171 26.10 3.50 14.27
CA VAL A 171 26.53 4.71 15.01
C VAL A 171 25.42 5.22 15.92
N GLY A 172 24.20 5.36 15.41
CA GLY A 172 23.05 5.80 16.18
C GLY A 172 22.70 4.87 17.35
N LEU A 173 22.86 3.55 17.15
CA LEU A 173 22.68 2.54 18.20
C LEU A 173 23.85 2.49 19.22
N GLY A 174 24.94 3.25 18.98
CA GLY A 174 26.15 3.18 19.78
C GLY A 174 26.90 1.86 19.60
N LEU A 175 26.87 1.33 18.38
CA LEU A 175 27.53 0.08 17.97
C LEU A 175 28.61 0.38 16.92
N SER A 176 29.59 -0.50 16.85
CA SER A 176 30.58 -0.57 15.77
C SER A 176 30.33 -1.79 14.88
N ALA A 177 31.03 -1.90 13.78
CA ALA A 177 30.95 -3.08 12.91
C ALA A 177 31.46 -4.37 13.60
N ASP A 178 32.30 -4.24 14.62
CA ASP A 178 32.82 -5.38 15.38
C ASP A 178 31.82 -5.92 16.43
N ASP A 179 30.78 -5.14 16.76
CA ASP A 179 29.75 -5.51 17.72
C ASP A 179 28.61 -6.35 17.12
N VAL A 180 28.58 -6.47 15.79
CA VAL A 180 27.48 -7.14 15.06
C VAL A 180 28.02 -8.08 13.98
N PRO A 181 27.30 -9.13 13.62
CA PRO A 181 27.61 -9.94 12.44
C PRO A 181 27.62 -9.09 11.15
N ASN A 182 28.25 -9.62 10.09
CA ASN A 182 28.20 -8.97 8.78
C ASN A 182 26.76 -8.73 8.33
N GLN A 183 26.46 -7.54 7.79
CA GLN A 183 25.12 -7.10 7.43
C GLN A 183 24.33 -8.14 6.61
N PHE A 184 24.98 -8.81 5.66
CA PHE A 184 24.30 -9.76 4.76
C PHE A 184 24.56 -11.23 5.13
N ASP A 185 25.05 -11.51 6.33
CA ASP A 185 25.19 -12.88 6.83
C ASP A 185 23.83 -13.41 7.34
N LEU A 186 23.08 -14.05 6.44
CA LEU A 186 21.77 -14.61 6.72
C LEU A 186 21.76 -15.61 7.89
N GLY A 187 22.88 -16.28 8.14
CA GLY A 187 23.02 -17.26 9.22
C GLY A 187 22.97 -16.62 10.61
N HIS A 188 23.26 -15.35 10.71
CA HIS A 188 23.35 -14.60 11.96
C HIS A 188 22.30 -13.46 12.09
N TYR A 189 21.25 -13.50 11.27
CA TYR A 189 20.17 -12.50 11.35
C TYR A 189 19.42 -12.53 12.69
N ASP A 190 19.26 -13.70 13.31
CA ASP A 190 18.62 -13.80 14.62
C ASP A 190 19.48 -13.17 15.73
N ASP A 191 20.82 -13.34 15.67
CA ASP A 191 21.76 -12.71 16.60
C ASP A 191 21.76 -11.18 16.45
N MET A 192 21.88 -10.68 15.23
CA MET A 192 21.83 -9.24 14.95
C MET A 192 20.48 -8.64 15.36
N ARG A 193 19.39 -9.35 15.14
CA ARG A 193 18.04 -8.92 15.54
C ARG A 193 17.93 -8.78 17.05
N ALA A 194 18.50 -9.72 17.81
CA ALA A 194 18.52 -9.64 19.29
C ALA A 194 19.32 -8.44 19.76
N ILE A 195 20.51 -8.19 19.19
CA ILE A 195 21.33 -7.02 19.52
C ILE A 195 20.56 -5.71 19.26
N PHE A 196 19.90 -5.58 18.12
CA PHE A 196 19.15 -4.36 17.79
C PHE A 196 17.91 -4.20 18.69
N ALA A 197 17.21 -5.30 18.99
CA ALA A 197 16.07 -5.27 19.91
C ALA A 197 16.49 -4.79 21.32
N ASP A 198 17.57 -5.30 21.86
CA ASP A 198 18.10 -4.85 23.15
C ASP A 198 18.49 -3.37 23.13
N ARG A 199 19.08 -2.90 22.03
CA ARG A 199 19.42 -1.48 21.89
C ARG A 199 18.18 -0.61 21.83
N PHE A 200 17.22 -0.92 20.96
CA PHE A 200 15.99 -0.13 20.85
C PHE A 200 15.17 -0.13 22.14
N ALA A 201 15.15 -1.22 22.90
CA ALA A 201 14.51 -1.30 24.22
C ALA A 201 15.16 -0.40 25.29
N SER A 202 16.36 0.16 25.04
CA SER A 202 17.09 0.99 26.03
C SER A 202 16.62 2.44 26.13
N LYS A 203 15.84 2.93 25.16
CA LYS A 203 15.34 4.31 25.11
C LYS A 203 13.90 4.35 24.63
N THR A 204 13.22 5.46 24.88
CA THR A 204 11.88 5.73 24.34
C THR A 204 11.95 5.99 22.83
N ARG A 205 10.82 5.85 22.15
CA ARG A 205 10.70 6.18 20.71
C ARG A 205 11.12 7.62 20.41
N ASP A 206 10.75 8.56 21.27
CA ASP A 206 11.04 9.97 21.05
C ASP A 206 12.54 10.29 21.27
N GLU A 207 13.21 9.63 22.23
CA GLU A 207 14.66 9.70 22.40
C GLU A 207 15.39 9.11 21.17
N TRP A 208 14.92 7.98 20.62
CA TRP A 208 15.47 7.41 19.39
C TRP A 208 15.23 8.32 18.17
N SER A 209 14.06 8.94 18.10
CA SER A 209 13.76 9.90 17.04
C SER A 209 14.76 11.08 17.06
N ALA A 210 15.13 11.57 18.24
CA ALA A 210 16.14 12.60 18.38
C ALA A 210 17.55 12.13 17.98
N VAL A 211 17.93 10.88 18.30
CA VAL A 211 19.22 10.29 17.89
C VAL A 211 19.36 10.22 16.37
N PHE A 212 18.30 9.82 15.68
CA PHE A 212 18.33 9.62 14.22
C PHE A 212 17.90 10.86 13.42
N ALA A 213 17.49 11.94 14.08
CA ALA A 213 17.11 13.17 13.40
C ALA A 213 18.26 13.73 12.55
N GLY A 214 18.00 14.02 11.28
CA GLY A 214 18.98 14.58 10.34
C GLY A 214 20.06 13.62 9.86
N THR A 215 19.91 12.32 10.12
CA THR A 215 20.80 11.27 9.61
C THR A 215 20.19 10.56 8.41
N ASP A 216 21.04 9.86 7.63
CA ASP A 216 20.59 8.96 6.55
C ASP A 216 20.49 7.49 7.01
N ALA A 217 20.31 7.25 8.31
CA ALA A 217 20.22 5.89 8.86
C ALA A 217 18.96 5.13 8.43
N CYS A 218 18.00 5.77 7.78
CA CYS A 218 16.70 5.20 7.42
C CYS A 218 15.96 4.62 8.64
N VAL A 219 15.94 5.36 9.75
CA VAL A 219 15.26 5.00 10.99
C VAL A 219 14.26 6.09 11.35
N THR A 220 12.99 5.70 11.50
CA THR A 220 11.90 6.64 11.75
C THR A 220 10.93 6.11 12.82
N PRO A 221 10.26 7.00 13.60
CA PRO A 221 9.22 6.57 14.53
C PRO A 221 8.01 6.00 13.77
N VAL A 222 7.40 4.96 14.31
CA VAL A 222 6.07 4.51 13.90
C VAL A 222 5.05 5.40 14.59
N LEU A 223 4.35 6.20 13.81
CA LEU A 223 3.36 7.16 14.31
C LEU A 223 1.95 6.55 14.30
N THR A 224 1.14 6.95 15.26
CA THR A 224 -0.32 6.77 15.20
C THR A 224 -0.94 7.75 14.20
N TRP A 225 -2.21 7.55 13.83
CA TRP A 225 -2.94 8.49 12.96
C TRP A 225 -2.98 9.91 13.54
N THR A 226 -3.17 10.05 14.84
CA THR A 226 -3.17 11.34 15.53
C THR A 226 -1.78 12.00 15.46
N GLU A 227 -0.73 11.26 15.77
CA GLU A 227 0.64 11.78 15.71
C GLU A 227 1.07 12.11 14.26
N ALA A 228 0.55 11.39 13.27
CA ALA A 228 0.83 11.67 11.86
C ALA A 228 0.21 13.00 11.40
N ALA A 229 -0.96 13.37 11.91
CA ALA A 229 -1.59 14.66 11.61
C ALA A 229 -0.75 15.84 12.11
N ASP A 230 -0.04 15.68 13.22
CA ASP A 230 0.83 16.68 13.82
C ASP A 230 2.31 16.60 13.35
N ASN A 231 2.63 15.66 12.45
CA ASN A 231 4.00 15.45 12.00
C ASN A 231 4.50 16.64 11.17
N GLU A 232 5.65 17.22 11.55
CA GLU A 232 6.24 18.41 10.95
C GLU A 232 6.43 18.28 9.43
N HIS A 233 6.96 17.14 8.95
CA HIS A 233 7.17 16.92 7.52
C HIS A 233 5.85 16.84 6.75
N LEU A 234 4.86 16.11 7.28
CA LEU A 234 3.54 15.99 6.66
C LEU A 234 2.79 17.34 6.66
N ALA A 235 2.93 18.12 7.73
CA ALA A 235 2.37 19.46 7.84
C ALA A 235 3.03 20.42 6.84
N ALA A 236 4.36 20.46 6.76
CA ALA A 236 5.09 21.30 5.80
C ALA A 236 4.73 20.96 4.34
N ARG A 237 4.40 19.72 4.05
CA ARG A 237 3.92 19.26 2.74
C ARG A 237 2.41 19.42 2.58
N SER A 238 1.66 19.77 3.61
CA SER A 238 0.19 19.72 3.61
C SER A 238 -0.31 18.37 3.10
N THR A 239 0.26 17.28 3.61
CA THR A 239 -0.10 15.91 3.20
C THR A 239 -1.40 15.48 3.88
N ILE A 240 -1.60 15.91 5.13
CA ILE A 240 -2.84 15.77 5.88
C ILE A 240 -3.37 17.18 6.09
N VAL A 241 -4.64 17.40 5.81
CA VAL A 241 -5.32 18.71 5.92
C VAL A 241 -6.60 18.55 6.73
N ALA A 242 -6.87 19.50 7.61
CA ALA A 242 -8.13 19.58 8.33
C ALA A 242 -9.19 20.29 7.46
N SER A 243 -10.34 19.66 7.25
CA SER A 243 -11.50 20.28 6.62
C SER A 243 -12.73 20.03 7.47
N ASP A 244 -13.39 21.09 7.93
CA ASP A 244 -14.55 21.04 8.83
C ASP A 244 -14.35 20.17 10.09
N GLY A 245 -13.13 20.21 10.66
CA GLY A 245 -12.75 19.45 11.85
C GLY A 245 -12.47 17.96 11.60
N VAL A 246 -12.28 17.57 10.34
CA VAL A 246 -11.88 16.21 9.95
C VAL A 246 -10.52 16.25 9.28
N ASP A 247 -9.56 15.51 9.81
CA ASP A 247 -8.27 15.30 9.16
C ASP A 247 -8.42 14.36 7.97
N GLN A 248 -7.89 14.78 6.83
CA GLN A 248 -8.00 14.06 5.56
C GLN A 248 -6.68 14.12 4.79
N ALA A 249 -6.42 13.11 3.96
CA ALA A 249 -5.32 13.18 3.02
C ALA A 249 -5.58 14.24 1.94
N ALA A 250 -4.59 15.07 1.67
CA ALA A 250 -4.63 15.97 0.53
C ALA A 250 -4.55 15.18 -0.79
N PRO A 251 -5.06 15.73 -1.92
CA PRO A 251 -4.96 15.07 -3.21
C PRO A 251 -3.50 14.76 -3.60
N ALA A 252 -3.29 13.56 -4.13
CA ALA A 252 -2.03 13.11 -4.69
C ALA A 252 -2.28 12.40 -6.04
N PRO A 253 -1.33 12.48 -7.01
CA PRO A 253 -0.10 13.28 -6.98
C PRO A 253 -0.35 14.79 -7.14
N ARG A 254 0.67 15.61 -6.86
CA ARG A 254 0.61 17.06 -7.02
C ARG A 254 1.05 17.47 -8.41
N PHE A 255 0.18 18.16 -9.12
CA PHE A 255 0.47 18.66 -10.46
C PHE A 255 0.92 20.13 -10.40
N SER A 256 2.04 20.46 -11.05
CA SER A 256 2.61 21.80 -11.04
C SER A 256 1.76 22.84 -11.80
N ARG A 257 1.06 22.43 -12.84
CA ARG A 257 0.28 23.30 -13.74
C ARG A 257 -1.23 23.18 -13.53
N THR A 258 -1.71 22.00 -13.16
CA THR A 258 -3.14 21.70 -12.96
C THR A 258 -3.35 21.12 -11.55
N PRO A 259 -3.12 21.91 -10.50
CA PRO A 259 -3.28 21.41 -9.13
C PRO A 259 -4.72 20.98 -8.88
N CYS A 260 -4.89 19.95 -8.08
CA CYS A 260 -6.21 19.57 -7.59
C CYS A 260 -6.79 20.69 -6.71
N GLY A 261 -8.11 20.83 -6.72
CA GLY A 261 -8.82 21.72 -5.80
C GLY A 261 -8.66 21.32 -4.33
N PRO A 262 -9.11 22.18 -3.41
CA PRO A 262 -9.09 21.84 -1.97
C PRO A 262 -9.94 20.61 -1.69
N VAL A 263 -9.55 19.86 -0.66
CA VAL A 263 -10.35 18.73 -0.16
C VAL A 263 -11.63 19.29 0.45
N GLY A 264 -12.76 18.91 -0.12
CA GLY A 264 -14.07 19.20 0.48
C GLY A 264 -14.44 18.18 1.55
N THR A 265 -15.28 18.57 2.49
CA THR A 265 -15.87 17.62 3.45
C THR A 265 -16.72 16.61 2.70
N PRO A 266 -16.69 15.32 3.05
CA PRO A 266 -17.64 14.37 2.50
C PRO A 266 -19.08 14.84 2.70
N PRO A 267 -19.94 14.79 1.67
CA PRO A 267 -21.31 15.26 1.79
C PRO A 267 -22.04 14.48 2.89
N ARG A 268 -22.60 15.20 3.85
CA ARG A 268 -23.46 14.62 4.89
C ARG A 268 -24.86 14.51 4.32
N GLY A 269 -25.27 13.31 3.90
CA GLY A 269 -26.60 13.03 3.37
C GLY A 269 -26.61 12.57 1.91
N THR A 270 -27.80 12.20 1.43
CA THR A 270 -28.04 11.82 0.03
C THR A 270 -28.32 13.07 -0.80
N THR A 271 -27.51 13.30 -1.83
CA THR A 271 -27.81 14.32 -2.85
C THR A 271 -28.65 13.69 -3.95
N ALA A 272 -29.80 14.29 -4.26
CA ALA A 272 -30.63 13.83 -5.39
C ALA A 272 -29.83 13.92 -6.70
N ILE A 273 -29.91 12.86 -7.54
CA ILE A 273 -29.18 12.77 -8.81
C ILE A 273 -29.37 14.02 -9.70
N GLY A 274 -30.55 14.61 -9.69
CA GLY A 274 -30.86 15.86 -10.43
C GLY A 274 -30.12 17.11 -9.95
N ALA A 275 -29.49 17.08 -8.76
CA ALA A 275 -28.72 18.19 -8.23
C ALA A 275 -27.21 18.16 -8.61
N ILE A 276 -26.77 17.10 -9.28
CA ILE A 276 -25.34 16.88 -9.64
C ILE A 276 -24.97 17.59 -10.96
N GLY A 277 -25.94 18.12 -11.71
CA GLY A 277 -25.70 18.82 -12.98
C GLY A 277 -24.93 17.98 -13.99
N TRP A 278 -25.61 17.32 -14.89
CA TRP A 278 -25.04 16.57 -16.02
C TRP A 278 -24.86 17.49 -17.22
#